data_ae44436a5385c3be04a446129345a19f
#
_entry.id   ae44436a5385c3be04a446129345a19f
#
_cell.length_a   1.000
_cell.length_b   1.000
_cell.length_c   1.000
_cell.angle_alpha   90.00
_cell.angle_beta   90.00
_cell.angle_gamma   90.00
#
_symmetry.space_group_name_H-M   'P 1'
#
loop_
_entity.id
_entity.type
_entity.pdbx_description
1 polymer ?
#
loop_
_entity_poly.entity_id
_entity_poly.type
_entity_poly.pdbx_seq_one_letter_code
_entity_poly.pdbx_strand_id
1 'polypeptide(L)'
;ADQLRALPAEKITGNLSMMTMGQPGYSGPMVDGRTIVGAPDEAARAGLDANVPVIIGANSADGFPMQTDKAKIFAAYGAHEAEARAIYDPTGTLDGMKVATATSADRMMIEPARAVARALAARQPVWLYRFAHGSGKFAELLGGAPHASEIPFAFDTVTARAEPSSPADIAVAKRMHALWVNFAKSGNPGVDWPNVTPTDTTVHLITTDGTKQAEDPYRARLDFAESLAH
;
A
#
# COMPACT_ATOMS: atom_id res chain seq x y z
N ALA A 1 34.44 13.11 9.00
CA ALA A 1 33.50 13.60 7.98
C ALA A 1 34.18 13.70 6.60
N ASP A 2 35.36 14.38 6.49
CA ASP A 2 35.97 14.67 5.19
C ASP A 2 36.49 13.41 4.47
N GLN A 3 37.00 12.42 5.21
CA GLN A 3 37.39 11.12 4.66
C GLN A 3 36.19 10.40 4.02
N LEU A 4 35.01 10.47 4.63
CA LEU A 4 33.77 9.89 4.06
C LEU A 4 33.29 10.66 2.82
N ARG A 5 33.39 11.98 2.83
CA ARG A 5 33.04 12.82 1.66
C ARG A 5 34.00 12.61 0.48
N ALA A 6 35.23 12.21 0.73
CA ALA A 6 36.22 11.92 -0.30
C ALA A 6 36.04 10.51 -0.92
N LEU A 7 35.19 9.67 -0.39
CA LEU A 7 34.93 8.36 -0.98
C LEU A 7 34.13 8.50 -2.27
N PRO A 8 34.43 7.69 -3.31
CA PRO A 8 33.55 7.54 -4.47
C PRO A 8 32.14 7.12 -4.04
N ALA A 9 31.11 7.63 -4.72
CA ALA A 9 29.72 7.33 -4.41
C ALA A 9 29.45 5.82 -4.37
N GLU A 10 30.04 5.05 -5.27
CA GLU A 10 29.92 3.60 -5.37
C GLU A 10 30.42 2.87 -4.12
N LYS A 11 31.39 3.45 -3.40
CA LYS A 11 31.89 2.90 -2.13
C LYS A 11 30.92 3.15 -0.97
N ILE A 12 30.08 4.17 -1.07
CA ILE A 12 29.09 4.52 -0.06
C ILE A 12 27.79 3.76 -0.33
N THR A 13 27.32 3.78 -1.57
CA THR A 13 26.05 3.18 -1.97
C THR A 13 26.17 1.67 -2.21
N GLY A 14 27.36 1.17 -2.57
CA GLY A 14 27.54 -0.22 -2.98
C GLY A 14 26.56 -0.60 -4.09
N ASN A 15 26.00 -1.78 -4.01
CA ASN A 15 24.92 -2.26 -4.90
C ASN A 15 23.53 -2.12 -4.26
N LEU A 16 23.33 -1.10 -3.42
CA LEU A 16 22.06 -0.90 -2.72
C LEU A 16 20.96 -0.54 -3.72
N SER A 17 19.93 -1.36 -3.75
CA SER A 17 18.73 -1.16 -4.54
C SER A 17 17.57 -1.87 -3.85
N MET A 18 16.34 -1.59 -4.29
CA MET A 18 15.17 -2.34 -3.79
C MET A 18 15.30 -3.85 -4.03
N MET A 19 16.01 -4.26 -5.08
CA MET A 19 16.26 -5.68 -5.40
C MET A 19 17.30 -6.35 -4.47
N THR A 20 18.08 -5.54 -3.76
CA THR A 20 19.14 -6.04 -2.86
C THR A 20 18.86 -5.77 -1.39
N MET A 21 17.67 -5.25 -1.03
CA MET A 21 17.36 -4.90 0.36
C MET A 21 17.32 -6.10 1.33
N GLY A 22 17.22 -7.32 0.83
CA GLY A 22 17.35 -8.55 1.62
C GLY A 22 18.78 -9.05 1.80
N GLN A 23 19.78 -8.37 1.21
CA GLN A 23 21.17 -8.80 1.26
C GLN A 23 21.90 -8.25 2.51
N PRO A 24 22.90 -8.97 3.04
CA PRO A 24 23.74 -8.45 4.11
C PRO A 24 24.39 -7.11 3.71
N GLY A 25 24.37 -6.14 4.61
CA GLY A 25 24.92 -4.81 4.38
C GLY A 25 23.95 -3.79 3.83
N TYR A 26 22.70 -4.15 3.53
CA TYR A 26 21.65 -3.16 3.26
C TYR A 26 21.32 -2.40 4.55
N SER A 27 21.54 -1.09 4.54
CA SER A 27 21.14 -0.19 5.61
C SER A 27 19.86 0.53 5.17
N GLY A 28 18.71 -0.03 5.54
CA GLY A 28 17.41 0.62 5.37
C GLY A 28 17.17 1.74 6.39
N PRO A 29 15.93 2.23 6.49
CA PRO A 29 15.54 3.14 7.57
C PRO A 29 15.92 2.55 8.93
N MET A 30 16.55 3.34 9.78
CA MET A 30 16.98 2.89 11.10
C MET A 30 16.39 3.76 12.20
N VAL A 31 16.04 3.14 13.31
CA VAL A 31 15.64 3.85 14.53
C VAL A 31 16.88 4.39 15.19
N ASP A 32 17.06 5.72 15.20
CA ASP A 32 18.21 6.42 15.78
C ASP A 32 17.90 7.01 17.18
N GLY A 33 16.65 6.88 17.63
CA GLY A 33 16.16 7.38 18.91
C GLY A 33 16.04 8.90 19.01
N ARG A 34 16.29 9.63 17.92
CA ARG A 34 16.25 11.10 17.87
C ARG A 34 15.33 11.60 16.74
N THR A 35 15.57 11.18 15.51
CA THR A 35 14.77 11.56 14.35
C THR A 35 13.71 10.50 14.07
N ILE A 36 14.12 9.25 14.10
CA ILE A 36 13.25 8.08 14.00
C ILE A 36 13.23 7.41 15.38
N VAL A 37 12.17 7.64 16.14
CA VAL A 37 12.06 7.20 17.55
C VAL A 37 11.53 5.79 17.72
N GLY A 38 10.96 5.19 16.67
CA GLY A 38 10.42 3.83 16.66
C GLY A 38 10.02 3.40 15.26
N ALA A 39 9.57 2.17 15.11
CA ALA A 39 8.92 1.71 13.88
C ALA A 39 7.66 2.56 13.61
N PRO A 40 7.27 2.83 12.33
CA PRO A 40 6.18 3.74 12.01
C PRO A 40 4.85 3.38 12.67
N ASP A 41 4.52 2.10 12.74
CA ASP A 41 3.30 1.59 13.36
C ASP A 41 3.33 1.71 14.90
N GLU A 42 4.49 1.46 15.52
CA GLU A 42 4.71 1.65 16.96
C GLU A 42 4.63 3.14 17.33
N ALA A 43 5.26 4.00 16.53
CA ALA A 43 5.21 5.44 16.71
C ALA A 43 3.78 5.97 16.59
N ALA A 44 3.01 5.50 15.59
CA ALA A 44 1.61 5.86 15.42
C ALA A 44 0.75 5.40 16.61
N ARG A 45 0.93 4.17 17.10
CA ARG A 45 0.21 3.69 18.30
C ARG A 45 0.59 4.47 19.57
N ALA A 46 1.84 4.82 19.72
CA ALA A 46 2.35 5.58 20.86
C ALA A 46 2.04 7.09 20.80
N GLY A 47 1.52 7.60 19.68
CA GLY A 47 1.24 9.04 19.51
C GLY A 47 2.50 9.89 19.36
N LEU A 48 3.56 9.33 18.81
CA LEU A 48 4.84 10.02 18.57
C LEU A 48 4.93 10.65 17.17
N ASP A 49 3.84 10.61 16.42
CA ASP A 49 3.68 11.23 15.12
C ASP A 49 3.31 12.71 15.19
N ALA A 50 3.49 13.42 14.10
CA ALA A 50 2.98 14.77 13.96
C ALA A 50 1.45 14.76 13.89
N ASN A 51 0.78 15.56 14.72
CA ASN A 51 -0.68 15.66 14.72
C ASN A 51 -1.16 16.52 13.52
N VAL A 52 -1.20 15.93 12.35
CA VAL A 52 -1.60 16.57 11.09
C VAL A 52 -2.61 15.70 10.35
N PRO A 53 -3.49 16.26 9.52
CA PRO A 53 -4.37 15.48 8.65
C PRO A 53 -3.58 14.53 7.74
N VAL A 54 -4.07 13.29 7.54
CA VAL A 54 -3.37 12.27 6.76
C VAL A 54 -4.30 11.61 5.74
N ILE A 55 -3.86 11.52 4.48
CA ILE A 55 -4.37 10.54 3.52
C ILE A 55 -3.40 9.36 3.47
N ILE A 56 -3.90 8.16 3.66
CA ILE A 56 -3.12 6.92 3.61
C ILE A 56 -3.90 5.84 2.86
N GLY A 57 -3.23 4.94 2.22
CA GLY A 57 -3.88 3.82 1.51
C GLY A 57 -2.89 2.99 0.74
N ALA A 58 -3.42 2.08 -0.07
CA ALA A 58 -2.63 1.20 -0.91
C ALA A 58 -3.41 0.82 -2.18
N ASN A 59 -2.72 0.27 -3.16
CA ASN A 59 -3.31 -0.22 -4.39
C ASN A 59 -3.90 -1.63 -4.21
N SER A 60 -4.81 -2.02 -5.08
CA SER A 60 -5.53 -3.30 -4.96
C SER A 60 -4.66 -4.55 -5.21
N ALA A 61 -3.53 -4.38 -5.91
CA ALA A 61 -2.52 -5.41 -6.15
C ALA A 61 -1.12 -4.89 -5.78
N ASP A 62 -0.99 -4.29 -4.61
CA ASP A 62 0.20 -3.59 -4.11
C ASP A 62 1.26 -4.57 -3.56
N GLY A 63 1.40 -5.72 -4.19
CA GLY A 63 2.26 -6.79 -3.74
C GLY A 63 3.51 -6.99 -4.58
N PHE A 64 4.48 -7.70 -3.99
CA PHE A 64 5.74 -8.09 -4.61
C PHE A 64 5.79 -9.63 -4.69
N PRO A 65 5.33 -10.24 -5.79
CA PRO A 65 5.19 -11.70 -5.91
C PRO A 65 6.53 -12.38 -6.14
N MET A 66 7.34 -12.54 -5.08
CA MET A 66 8.66 -13.18 -5.14
C MET A 66 8.59 -14.71 -5.23
N GLN A 67 7.49 -15.33 -4.83
CA GLN A 67 7.22 -16.77 -4.89
C GLN A 67 5.84 -16.98 -5.50
N THR A 68 5.74 -17.71 -6.59
CA THR A 68 4.48 -17.98 -7.32
C THR A 68 3.98 -19.43 -7.25
N ASP A 69 4.76 -20.31 -6.64
CA ASP A 69 4.31 -21.68 -6.32
C ASP A 69 3.31 -21.62 -5.16
N LYS A 70 2.04 -21.88 -5.46
CA LYS A 70 0.94 -21.84 -4.49
C LYS A 70 1.16 -22.75 -3.28
N ALA A 71 1.75 -23.92 -3.48
CA ALA A 71 2.03 -24.84 -2.39
C ALA A 71 3.02 -24.21 -1.40
N LYS A 72 4.07 -23.59 -1.90
CA LYS A 72 5.07 -22.91 -1.06
C LYS A 72 4.53 -21.64 -0.39
N ILE A 73 3.69 -20.87 -1.12
CA ILE A 73 3.04 -19.68 -0.54
C ILE A 73 2.21 -20.09 0.67
N PHE A 74 1.35 -21.09 0.52
CA PHE A 74 0.45 -21.48 1.61
C PHE A 74 1.17 -22.24 2.74
N ALA A 75 2.16 -23.07 2.42
CA ALA A 75 2.97 -23.72 3.44
C ALA A 75 3.70 -22.74 4.39
N ALA A 76 4.01 -21.52 3.90
CA ALA A 76 4.63 -20.48 4.73
C ALA A 76 3.71 -19.98 5.86
N TYR A 77 2.41 -20.25 5.81
CA TYR A 77 1.44 -19.93 6.88
C TYR A 77 1.43 -20.96 8.02
N GLY A 78 2.14 -22.10 7.88
CA GLY A 78 2.26 -23.11 8.93
C GLY A 78 0.91 -23.65 9.39
N ALA A 79 0.58 -23.49 10.67
CA ALA A 79 -0.69 -23.96 11.26
C ALA A 79 -1.94 -23.29 10.62
N HIS A 80 -1.79 -22.12 10.00
CA HIS A 80 -2.87 -21.36 9.35
C HIS A 80 -2.99 -21.63 7.84
N GLU A 81 -2.30 -22.65 7.31
CA GLU A 81 -2.29 -22.93 5.86
C GLU A 81 -3.68 -23.14 5.29
N ALA A 82 -4.53 -23.93 5.96
CA ALA A 82 -5.89 -24.21 5.49
C ALA A 82 -6.77 -22.94 5.46
N GLU A 83 -6.65 -22.08 6.46
CA GLU A 83 -7.36 -20.81 6.54
C GLU A 83 -6.88 -19.83 5.46
N ALA A 84 -5.56 -19.72 5.26
CA ALA A 84 -4.99 -18.91 4.20
C ALA A 84 -5.48 -19.34 2.81
N ARG A 85 -5.56 -20.65 2.55
CA ARG A 85 -6.13 -21.19 1.29
C ARG A 85 -7.59 -20.79 1.11
N ALA A 86 -8.40 -20.94 2.15
CA ALA A 86 -9.81 -20.60 2.09
C ALA A 86 -10.05 -19.10 1.84
N ILE A 87 -9.16 -18.25 2.32
CA ILE A 87 -9.26 -16.79 2.20
C ILE A 87 -8.70 -16.29 0.86
N TYR A 88 -7.50 -16.75 0.46
CA TYR A 88 -6.81 -16.20 -0.72
C TYR A 88 -7.10 -16.95 -2.03
N ASP A 89 -7.53 -18.20 -1.96
CA ASP A 89 -7.84 -19.02 -3.14
C ASP A 89 -8.96 -20.03 -2.85
N PRO A 90 -10.17 -19.55 -2.48
CA PRO A 90 -11.27 -20.40 -2.00
C PRO A 90 -11.72 -21.46 -3.00
N THR A 91 -11.51 -21.24 -4.29
CA THR A 91 -11.85 -22.20 -5.36
C THR A 91 -10.68 -23.09 -5.77
N GLY A 92 -9.47 -22.79 -5.31
CA GLY A 92 -8.24 -23.46 -5.73
C GLY A 92 -7.78 -23.14 -7.16
N THR A 93 -8.45 -22.23 -7.85
CA THR A 93 -8.28 -21.99 -9.30
C THR A 93 -7.49 -20.72 -9.64
N LEU A 94 -7.18 -19.86 -8.67
CA LEU A 94 -6.42 -18.66 -8.94
C LEU A 94 -5.00 -18.98 -9.39
N ASP A 95 -4.50 -18.16 -10.31
CA ASP A 95 -3.11 -18.22 -10.74
C ASP A 95 -2.16 -17.89 -9.58
N GLY A 96 -1.01 -18.58 -9.55
CA GLY A 96 -0.02 -18.41 -8.48
C GLY A 96 0.53 -16.99 -8.37
N MET A 97 0.64 -16.26 -9.48
CA MET A 97 1.03 -14.85 -9.49
C MET A 97 0.01 -14.00 -8.73
N LYS A 98 -1.29 -14.20 -8.97
CA LYS A 98 -2.37 -13.47 -8.29
C LYS A 98 -2.42 -13.78 -6.80
N VAL A 99 -2.26 -15.04 -6.43
CA VAL A 99 -2.18 -15.45 -5.01
C VAL A 99 -0.97 -14.81 -4.34
N ALA A 100 0.20 -14.87 -4.96
CA ALA A 100 1.43 -14.26 -4.47
C ALA A 100 1.30 -12.74 -4.30
N THR A 101 0.70 -12.07 -5.29
CA THR A 101 0.44 -10.64 -5.24
C THR A 101 -0.49 -10.30 -4.09
N ALA A 102 -1.61 -11.00 -3.94
CA ALA A 102 -2.59 -10.73 -2.89
C ALA A 102 -2.00 -10.93 -1.49
N THR A 103 -1.33 -12.05 -1.26
CA THR A 103 -0.73 -12.37 0.05
C THR A 103 0.38 -11.39 0.44
N SER A 104 1.24 -11.01 -0.52
CA SER A 104 2.29 -10.02 -0.27
C SER A 104 1.74 -8.60 -0.13
N ALA A 105 0.74 -8.22 -0.92
CA ALA A 105 0.08 -6.92 -0.83
C ALA A 105 -0.54 -6.70 0.56
N ASP A 106 -1.30 -7.66 1.05
CA ASP A 106 -1.95 -7.54 2.35
C ASP A 106 -0.92 -7.43 3.48
N ARG A 107 0.12 -8.26 3.44
CA ARG A 107 1.15 -8.27 4.48
C ARG A 107 2.04 -7.02 4.48
N MET A 108 2.40 -6.50 3.31
CA MET A 108 3.44 -5.46 3.19
C MET A 108 2.89 -4.05 3.06
N MET A 109 1.68 -3.87 2.51
CA MET A 109 1.15 -2.56 2.16
C MET A 109 -0.25 -2.33 2.70
N ILE A 110 -1.21 -3.22 2.41
CA ILE A 110 -2.63 -2.94 2.59
C ILE A 110 -3.02 -2.97 4.06
N GLU A 111 -2.67 -4.04 4.78
CA GLU A 111 -2.93 -4.14 6.22
C GLU A 111 -2.11 -3.13 7.03
N PRO A 112 -0.80 -2.95 6.81
CA PRO A 112 -0.05 -1.90 7.48
C PRO A 112 -0.63 -0.49 7.30
N ALA A 113 -1.12 -0.16 6.10
CA ALA A 113 -1.79 1.13 5.86
C ALA A 113 -3.09 1.25 6.68
N ARG A 114 -3.90 0.18 6.77
CA ARG A 114 -5.10 0.11 7.59
C ARG A 114 -4.77 0.25 9.09
N ALA A 115 -3.78 -0.49 9.56
CA ALA A 115 -3.37 -0.46 10.98
C ALA A 115 -2.90 0.93 11.38
N VAL A 116 -2.04 1.57 10.58
CA VAL A 116 -1.59 2.94 10.82
C VAL A 116 -2.75 3.93 10.75
N ALA A 117 -3.64 3.81 9.76
CA ALA A 117 -4.82 4.67 9.65
C ALA A 117 -5.68 4.64 10.93
N ARG A 118 -5.98 3.44 11.45
CA ARG A 118 -6.76 3.25 12.68
C ARG A 118 -6.05 3.82 13.91
N ALA A 119 -4.73 3.61 14.03
CA ALA A 119 -3.94 4.15 15.13
C ALA A 119 -3.94 5.68 15.15
N LEU A 120 -3.76 6.31 13.99
CA LEU A 120 -3.77 7.77 13.84
C LEU A 120 -5.17 8.37 14.05
N ALA A 121 -6.22 7.71 13.58
CA ALA A 121 -7.61 8.18 13.63
C ALA A 121 -8.13 8.42 15.07
N ALA A 122 -7.46 7.88 16.08
CA ALA A 122 -7.77 8.17 17.48
C ALA A 122 -7.44 9.64 17.88
N ARG A 123 -6.59 10.33 17.11
CA ARG A 123 -6.04 11.65 17.50
C ARG A 123 -6.13 12.72 16.42
N GLN A 124 -6.23 12.33 15.16
CA GLN A 124 -6.18 13.26 14.03
C GLN A 124 -7.09 12.79 12.88
N PRO A 125 -7.51 13.69 12.00
CA PRO A 125 -8.29 13.31 10.81
C PRO A 125 -7.48 12.43 9.86
N VAL A 126 -8.02 11.28 9.50
CA VAL A 126 -7.39 10.31 8.59
C VAL A 126 -8.37 9.88 7.52
N TRP A 127 -7.92 9.84 6.29
CA TRP A 127 -8.67 9.36 5.13
C TRP A 127 -7.96 8.14 4.56
N LEU A 128 -8.64 6.99 4.59
CA LEU A 128 -8.13 5.72 4.07
C LEU A 128 -8.66 5.45 2.67
N TYR A 129 -7.77 5.16 1.71
CA TYR A 129 -8.18 4.82 0.34
C TYR A 129 -7.70 3.44 -0.12
N ARG A 130 -8.39 2.92 -1.14
CA ARG A 130 -7.97 1.79 -1.96
C ARG A 130 -8.02 2.20 -3.42
N PHE A 131 -6.86 2.28 -4.08
CA PHE A 131 -6.81 2.49 -5.51
C PHE A 131 -6.97 1.15 -6.23
N ALA A 132 -8.08 0.99 -6.94
CA ALA A 132 -8.49 -0.26 -7.58
C ALA A 132 -8.72 -0.12 -9.10
N HIS A 133 -8.24 0.95 -9.71
CA HIS A 133 -8.24 1.11 -11.16
C HIS A 133 -6.97 0.45 -11.74
N GLY A 134 -7.10 -0.81 -12.17
CA GLY A 134 -6.06 -1.53 -12.87
C GLY A 134 -6.10 -1.23 -14.38
N SER A 135 -4.99 -0.79 -14.94
CA SER A 135 -4.85 -0.44 -16.37
C SER A 135 -3.68 -1.19 -16.97
N GLY A 136 -3.90 -1.79 -18.15
CA GLY A 136 -2.87 -2.51 -18.91
C GLY A 136 -2.61 -3.95 -18.47
N LYS A 137 -1.81 -4.66 -19.28
CA LYS A 137 -1.54 -6.10 -19.12
C LYS A 137 -0.90 -6.48 -17.78
N PHE A 138 -0.10 -5.57 -17.22
CA PHE A 138 0.56 -5.83 -15.93
C PHE A 138 -0.45 -5.85 -14.78
N ALA A 139 -1.45 -4.97 -14.80
CA ALA A 139 -2.54 -5.00 -13.84
C ALA A 139 -3.39 -6.29 -13.96
N GLU A 140 -3.66 -6.75 -15.19
CA GLU A 140 -4.37 -8.02 -15.43
C GLU A 140 -3.58 -9.21 -14.88
N LEU A 141 -2.26 -9.24 -15.09
CA LEU A 141 -1.36 -10.27 -14.58
C LEU A 141 -1.40 -10.35 -13.05
N LEU A 142 -1.34 -9.22 -12.37
CA LEU A 142 -1.33 -9.14 -10.91
C LEU A 142 -2.72 -9.23 -10.28
N GLY A 143 -3.78 -9.01 -11.06
CA GLY A 143 -5.17 -9.07 -10.60
C GLY A 143 -5.68 -7.77 -9.95
N GLY A 144 -5.10 -6.62 -10.29
CA GLY A 144 -5.50 -5.31 -9.77
C GLY A 144 -4.49 -4.21 -10.08
N ALA A 145 -4.62 -3.06 -9.44
CA ALA A 145 -3.71 -1.93 -9.58
C ALA A 145 -2.34 -2.24 -8.94
N PRO A 146 -1.23 -2.26 -9.70
CA PRO A 146 0.10 -2.57 -9.19
C PRO A 146 0.67 -1.48 -8.26
N HIS A 147 1.74 -1.81 -7.54
CA HIS A 147 2.50 -0.86 -6.74
C HIS A 147 2.91 0.37 -7.54
N ALA A 148 2.73 1.56 -6.95
CA ALA A 148 3.05 2.86 -7.53
C ALA A 148 2.29 3.23 -8.83
N SER A 149 1.32 2.41 -9.26
CA SER A 149 0.54 2.71 -10.46
C SER A 149 -0.44 3.88 -10.29
N GLU A 150 -0.79 4.24 -9.05
CA GLU A 150 -1.66 5.38 -8.72
C GLU A 150 -0.97 6.74 -8.87
N ILE A 151 0.35 6.80 -8.84
CA ILE A 151 1.11 8.07 -8.85
C ILE A 151 0.74 8.96 -10.03
N PRO A 152 0.72 8.49 -11.29
CA PRO A 152 0.31 9.33 -12.42
C PRO A 152 -1.14 9.83 -12.31
N PHE A 153 -2.01 9.12 -11.59
CA PHE A 153 -3.40 9.53 -11.37
C PHE A 153 -3.49 10.61 -10.29
N ALA A 154 -2.73 10.49 -9.21
CA ALA A 154 -2.66 11.52 -8.17
C ALA A 154 -2.14 12.85 -8.70
N PHE A 155 -1.20 12.83 -9.65
CA PHE A 155 -0.60 14.02 -10.26
C PHE A 155 -1.24 14.46 -11.58
N ASP A 156 -2.28 13.78 -12.08
CA ASP A 156 -2.93 14.00 -13.39
C ASP A 156 -1.92 13.99 -14.56
N THR A 157 -0.94 13.09 -14.50
CA THR A 157 0.12 12.94 -15.51
C THR A 157 0.00 11.65 -16.32
N VAL A 158 -1.15 11.02 -16.31
CA VAL A 158 -1.39 9.74 -17.01
C VAL A 158 -1.09 9.82 -18.52
N THR A 159 -1.31 10.98 -19.14
CA THR A 159 -1.03 11.20 -20.56
C THR A 159 0.46 11.32 -20.89
N ALA A 160 1.32 11.47 -19.89
CA ALA A 160 2.79 11.52 -20.06
C ALA A 160 3.44 10.13 -20.00
N ARG A 161 2.67 9.06 -19.76
CA ARG A 161 3.17 7.68 -19.76
C ARG A 161 3.54 7.23 -21.17
N ALA A 162 4.46 6.26 -21.27
CA ALA A 162 4.84 5.67 -22.54
C ALA A 162 3.68 4.91 -23.23
N GLU A 163 2.80 4.30 -22.46
CA GLU A 163 1.59 3.64 -22.96
C GLU A 163 0.44 4.63 -23.10
N PRO A 164 -0.34 4.55 -24.18
CA PRO A 164 -1.51 5.43 -24.36
C PRO A 164 -2.53 5.27 -23.23
N SER A 165 -3.00 6.41 -22.72
CA SER A 165 -4.04 6.43 -21.69
C SER A 165 -5.43 6.32 -22.33
N SER A 166 -6.26 5.45 -21.74
CA SER A 166 -7.67 5.34 -22.13
C SER A 166 -8.48 6.55 -21.63
N PRO A 167 -9.69 6.80 -22.17
CA PRO A 167 -10.61 7.79 -21.61
C PRO A 167 -10.94 7.53 -20.14
N ALA A 168 -10.99 6.27 -19.72
CA ALA A 168 -11.19 5.88 -18.33
C ALA A 168 -10.00 6.28 -17.45
N ASP A 169 -8.76 6.06 -17.89
CA ASP A 169 -7.56 6.51 -17.18
C ASP A 169 -7.60 8.03 -16.92
N ILE A 170 -7.93 8.81 -17.96
CA ILE A 170 -8.01 10.28 -17.87
C ILE A 170 -9.11 10.69 -16.88
N ALA A 171 -10.26 10.03 -16.90
CA ALA A 171 -11.36 10.34 -16.00
C ALA A 171 -11.02 10.00 -14.53
N VAL A 172 -10.37 8.85 -14.28
CA VAL A 172 -9.91 8.47 -12.94
C VAL A 172 -8.83 9.44 -12.44
N ALA A 173 -7.87 9.81 -13.28
CA ALA A 173 -6.81 10.75 -12.92
C ALA A 173 -7.40 12.10 -12.48
N LYS A 174 -8.32 12.67 -13.25
CA LYS A 174 -8.98 13.94 -12.88
C LYS A 174 -9.69 13.87 -11.53
N ARG A 175 -10.42 12.78 -11.27
CA ARG A 175 -11.12 12.58 -9.99
C ARG A 175 -10.14 12.46 -8.82
N MET A 176 -9.15 11.59 -8.95
CA MET A 176 -8.16 11.37 -7.90
C MET A 176 -7.34 12.64 -7.63
N HIS A 177 -6.82 13.28 -8.68
CA HIS A 177 -6.07 14.54 -8.56
C HIS A 177 -6.87 15.62 -7.83
N ALA A 178 -8.17 15.76 -8.13
CA ALA A 178 -9.02 16.74 -7.45
C ALA A 178 -9.10 16.50 -5.94
N LEU A 179 -9.21 15.24 -5.49
CA LEU A 179 -9.21 14.87 -4.08
C LEU A 179 -7.87 15.24 -3.41
N TRP A 180 -6.74 14.92 -4.04
CA TRP A 180 -5.40 15.26 -3.53
C TRP A 180 -5.16 16.76 -3.47
N VAL A 181 -5.57 17.51 -4.50
CA VAL A 181 -5.47 18.97 -4.53
C VAL A 181 -6.33 19.62 -3.44
N ASN A 182 -7.55 19.14 -3.24
CA ASN A 182 -8.39 19.63 -2.14
C ASN A 182 -7.73 19.39 -0.79
N PHE A 183 -7.22 18.19 -0.56
CA PHE A 183 -6.51 17.86 0.67
C PHE A 183 -5.27 18.75 0.88
N ALA A 184 -4.44 18.94 -0.14
CA ALA A 184 -3.26 19.79 -0.05
C ALA A 184 -3.58 21.24 0.28
N LYS A 185 -4.76 21.76 -0.15
CA LYS A 185 -5.19 23.14 0.09
C LYS A 185 -5.86 23.34 1.45
N SER A 186 -6.57 22.34 1.95
CA SER A 186 -7.48 22.51 3.09
C SER A 186 -7.30 21.48 4.21
N GLY A 187 -6.46 20.47 4.02
CA GLY A 187 -6.37 19.32 4.93
C GLY A 187 -7.58 18.38 4.86
N ASN A 188 -8.46 18.52 3.84
CA ASN A 188 -9.67 17.71 3.67
C ASN A 188 -9.86 17.39 2.18
N PRO A 189 -9.99 16.11 1.77
CA PRO A 189 -10.15 15.74 0.36
C PRO A 189 -11.52 16.07 -0.23
N GLY A 190 -12.56 16.24 0.60
CA GLY A 190 -13.92 16.57 0.18
C GLY A 190 -14.99 15.88 1.03
N VAL A 191 -16.23 16.37 0.91
CA VAL A 191 -17.36 15.92 1.74
C VAL A 191 -17.80 14.47 1.47
N ASP A 192 -17.54 13.98 0.26
CA ASP A 192 -17.92 12.61 -0.14
C ASP A 192 -16.92 11.54 0.33
N TRP A 193 -15.83 11.97 0.96
CA TRP A 193 -14.85 11.08 1.54
C TRP A 193 -14.72 11.38 3.05
N PRO A 194 -15.48 10.67 3.90
CA PRO A 194 -15.41 10.84 5.34
C PRO A 194 -14.07 10.34 5.89
N ASN A 195 -13.56 10.98 6.94
CA ASN A 195 -12.43 10.47 7.67
C ASN A 195 -12.80 9.19 8.44
N VAL A 196 -11.84 8.30 8.62
CA VAL A 196 -12.03 7.02 9.31
C VAL A 196 -11.95 7.19 10.82
N THR A 197 -12.54 6.24 11.54
CA THR A 197 -12.44 6.07 12.98
C THR A 197 -11.51 4.89 13.33
N PRO A 198 -11.07 4.74 14.59
CA PRO A 198 -10.21 3.60 14.98
C PRO A 198 -10.83 2.21 14.74
N THR A 199 -12.15 2.14 14.64
CA THR A 199 -12.89 0.87 14.47
C THR A 199 -13.52 0.71 13.09
N ASP A 200 -13.27 1.65 12.17
CA ASP A 200 -13.85 1.59 10.82
C ASP A 200 -13.38 0.36 10.04
N THR A 201 -14.32 -0.19 9.29
CA THR A 201 -14.12 -1.28 8.34
C THR A 201 -14.29 -0.81 6.89
N THR A 202 -14.53 0.49 6.70
CA THR A 202 -14.76 1.11 5.41
C THR A 202 -13.50 1.74 4.83
N VAL A 203 -13.48 1.87 3.51
CA VAL A 203 -12.40 2.47 2.74
C VAL A 203 -12.97 3.30 1.59
N HIS A 204 -12.28 4.35 1.20
CA HIS A 204 -12.64 5.10 -0.01
C HIS A 204 -12.08 4.39 -1.24
N LEU A 205 -12.97 3.74 -2.00
CA LEU A 205 -12.60 3.04 -3.22
C LEU A 205 -12.45 4.05 -4.37
N ILE A 206 -11.32 3.98 -5.07
CA ILE A 206 -11.05 4.72 -6.31
C ILE A 206 -10.97 3.69 -7.43
N THR A 207 -12.03 3.60 -8.23
CA THR A 207 -12.21 2.59 -9.28
C THR A 207 -12.37 3.22 -10.65
N THR A 208 -12.43 2.39 -11.69
CA THR A 208 -12.76 2.83 -13.05
C THR A 208 -14.11 3.55 -13.10
N ASP A 209 -15.10 3.05 -12.36
CA ASP A 209 -16.49 3.55 -12.41
C ASP A 209 -16.72 4.79 -11.55
N GLY A 210 -15.79 5.12 -10.67
CA GLY A 210 -15.92 6.27 -9.79
C GLY A 210 -15.20 6.13 -8.47
N THR A 211 -15.57 6.99 -7.52
CA THR A 211 -15.08 6.96 -6.14
C THR A 211 -16.25 6.82 -5.18
N LYS A 212 -16.08 6.02 -4.13
CA LYS A 212 -17.13 5.85 -3.10
C LYS A 212 -16.55 5.33 -1.80
N GLN A 213 -17.17 5.74 -0.69
CA GLN A 213 -16.98 5.08 0.60
C GLN A 213 -17.74 3.74 0.59
N ALA A 214 -17.08 2.67 0.99
CA ALA A 214 -17.67 1.34 1.05
C ALA A 214 -16.97 0.48 2.10
N GLU A 215 -17.61 -0.62 2.49
CA GLU A 215 -16.94 -1.70 3.22
C GLU A 215 -15.70 -2.15 2.44
N ASP A 216 -14.57 -2.34 3.12
CA ASP A 216 -13.35 -2.78 2.44
C ASP A 216 -13.56 -4.17 1.84
N PRO A 217 -13.46 -4.32 0.50
CA PRO A 217 -13.66 -5.62 -0.16
C PRO A 217 -12.63 -6.67 0.27
N TYR A 218 -11.53 -6.24 0.90
CA TYR A 218 -10.47 -7.11 1.39
C TYR A 218 -10.54 -7.37 2.88
N ARG A 219 -11.61 -6.93 3.56
CA ARG A 219 -11.75 -7.02 5.01
C ARG A 219 -11.35 -8.38 5.58
N ALA A 220 -11.93 -9.47 5.07
CA ALA A 220 -11.64 -10.82 5.57
C ALA A 220 -10.15 -11.19 5.47
N ARG A 221 -9.52 -10.81 4.35
CA ARG A 221 -8.07 -11.02 4.13
C ARG A 221 -7.23 -10.19 5.10
N LEU A 222 -7.63 -8.93 5.32
CA LEU A 222 -6.90 -8.01 6.19
C LEU A 222 -7.07 -8.38 7.67
N ASP A 223 -8.25 -8.82 8.08
CA ASP A 223 -8.49 -9.32 9.45
C ASP A 223 -7.66 -10.59 9.72
N PHE A 224 -7.54 -11.46 8.72
CA PHE A 224 -6.63 -12.60 8.79
C PHE A 224 -5.15 -12.17 8.85
N ALA A 225 -4.71 -11.23 8.01
CA ALA A 225 -3.34 -10.73 8.04
C ALA A 225 -2.99 -10.07 9.38
N GLU A 226 -3.92 -9.28 9.95
CA GLU A 226 -3.78 -8.67 11.28
C GLU A 226 -3.63 -9.74 12.38
N SER A 227 -4.42 -10.83 12.33
CA SER A 227 -4.36 -11.92 13.32
C SER A 227 -3.01 -12.65 13.34
N LEU A 228 -2.24 -12.59 12.27
CA LEU A 228 -0.91 -13.22 12.16
C LEU A 228 0.24 -12.29 12.60
N ALA A 229 -0.04 -11.02 12.84
CA ALA A 229 0.97 -10.02 13.21
C ALA A 229 1.27 -9.97 14.73
N HIS A 230 0.58 -10.82 15.52
CA HIS A 230 0.65 -10.82 17.00
C HIS A 230 1.18 -12.13 17.56
#